data_2bca9e784d1ab9fc04490bdd4b14240c
#
_entry.id   2bca9e784d1ab9fc04490bdd4b14240c
#
_cell.length_a   1.000
_cell.length_b   1.000
_cell.length_c   1.000
_cell.angle_alpha   90.00
_cell.angle_beta   90.00
_cell.angle_gamma   90.00
#
_symmetry.space_group_name_H-M   'P 1'
#
loop_
_entity.id
_entity.type
_entity.pdbx_description
1 polymer ?
#
loop_
_entity_poly.entity_id
_entity_poly.type
_entity_poly.pdbx_seq_one_letter_code
_entity_poly.pdbx_strand_id
1 'polypeptide(L)'
;GPWEDGTFRGAVAVSDKGERLPTSIAYLTPEVRGRANLKIITDSTATHILFDGIRAIGAEITGKNPQTINAREIIVASGAIHSPALLLRSGIGPGAELAALGIPVIASRAGIGRNLMEHPSIAVAAYLPTS
;
A
#
# COMPACT_ATOMS: atom_id res chain seq x y z
N GLY A 1 -19.05 -16.80 9.02
CA GLY A 1 -19.93 -17.44 9.99
C GLY A 1 -20.34 -16.45 11.07
N PRO A 2 -21.37 -16.74 11.87
CA PRO A 2 -21.72 -15.91 13.01
C PRO A 2 -20.54 -15.85 13.98
N TRP A 3 -20.40 -14.73 14.69
CA TRP A 3 -19.43 -14.58 15.77
C TRP A 3 -19.85 -15.48 16.93
N GLU A 4 -18.99 -16.41 17.32
CA GLU A 4 -19.19 -17.31 18.45
C GLU A 4 -18.03 -17.14 19.41
N ASP A 5 -18.33 -17.16 20.70
CA ASP A 5 -17.29 -17.19 21.73
C ASP A 5 -16.58 -18.54 21.71
N GLY A 6 -15.27 -18.54 21.72
CA GLY A 6 -14.52 -19.79 21.69
C GLY A 6 -13.03 -19.61 21.41
N THR A 7 -12.33 -20.74 21.38
CA THR A 7 -10.91 -20.81 21.02
C THR A 7 -10.79 -21.27 19.58
N PHE A 8 -10.18 -20.46 18.73
CA PHE A 8 -10.00 -20.74 17.31
C PHE A 8 -8.53 -20.76 16.94
N ARG A 9 -8.17 -21.54 15.93
CA ARG A 9 -6.84 -21.46 15.32
C ARG A 9 -6.74 -20.19 14.50
N GLY A 10 -5.74 -19.36 14.82
CA GLY A 10 -5.40 -18.21 13.98
C GLY A 10 -4.82 -18.68 12.64
N ALA A 11 -5.36 -18.17 11.54
CA ALA A 11 -4.76 -18.40 10.23
C ALA A 11 -3.54 -17.50 10.06
N VAL A 12 -2.39 -18.09 9.74
CA VAL A 12 -1.14 -17.37 9.48
C VAL A 12 -0.57 -17.80 8.14
N ALA A 13 0.01 -16.85 7.40
CA ALA A 13 0.66 -17.11 6.13
C ALA A 13 2.10 -17.57 6.37
N VAL A 14 2.27 -18.90 6.50
CA VAL A 14 3.57 -19.54 6.68
C VAL A 14 3.73 -20.70 5.69
N SER A 15 4.97 -20.99 5.30
CA SER A 15 5.30 -22.17 4.48
C SER A 15 5.25 -23.45 5.34
N ASP A 16 5.32 -24.60 4.66
CA ASP A 16 5.45 -25.91 5.32
C ASP A 16 6.71 -26.02 6.22
N LYS A 17 7.68 -25.13 6.01
CA LYS A 17 8.90 -25.03 6.81
C LYS A 17 8.77 -24.04 7.98
N GLY A 18 7.58 -23.46 8.20
CA GLY A 18 7.35 -22.45 9.23
C GLY A 18 7.88 -21.05 8.91
N GLU A 19 8.27 -20.79 7.68
CA GLU A 19 8.74 -19.47 7.24
C GLU A 19 7.57 -18.56 6.87
N ARG A 20 7.67 -17.28 7.19
CA ARG A 20 6.65 -16.30 6.80
C ARG A 20 6.56 -16.18 5.28
N LEU A 21 5.33 -16.23 4.75
CA LEU A 21 5.03 -16.06 3.33
C LEU A 21 4.41 -14.69 3.05
N PRO A 22 5.21 -13.62 2.92
CA PRO A 22 4.70 -12.34 2.43
C PRO A 22 4.32 -12.45 0.95
N THR A 23 3.47 -11.54 0.47
CA THR A 23 3.02 -11.51 -0.93
C THR A 23 4.18 -11.45 -1.93
N SER A 24 5.29 -10.82 -1.56
CA SER A 24 6.52 -10.76 -2.38
C SER A 24 7.19 -12.13 -2.59
N ILE A 25 6.93 -13.10 -1.73
CA ILE A 25 7.40 -14.49 -1.91
C ILE A 25 6.30 -15.33 -2.53
N ALA A 26 5.06 -15.22 -2.04
CA ALA A 26 3.96 -16.07 -2.49
C ALA A 26 3.56 -15.81 -3.96
N TYR A 27 3.63 -14.56 -4.42
CA TYR A 27 3.18 -14.19 -5.77
C TYR A 27 4.32 -13.84 -6.73
N LEU A 28 5.44 -13.31 -6.24
CA LEU A 28 6.59 -12.96 -7.07
C LEU A 28 7.62 -14.09 -7.06
N THR A 29 7.21 -15.27 -7.53
CA THR A 29 8.11 -16.42 -7.71
C THR A 29 9.24 -16.11 -8.70
N PRO A 30 10.33 -16.90 -8.74
CA PRO A 30 11.40 -16.70 -9.73
C PRO A 30 10.89 -16.64 -11.17
N GLU A 31 9.91 -17.50 -11.53
CA GLU A 31 9.29 -17.53 -12.86
C GLU A 31 8.52 -16.23 -13.16
N VAL A 32 7.78 -15.70 -12.17
CA VAL A 32 7.05 -14.42 -12.31
C VAL A 32 8.02 -13.27 -12.45
N ARG A 33 9.09 -13.25 -11.65
CA ARG A 33 10.13 -12.20 -11.71
C ARG A 33 10.89 -12.21 -13.03
N GLY A 34 11.02 -13.37 -13.67
CA GLY A 34 11.69 -13.54 -14.97
C GLY A 34 10.85 -13.12 -16.18
N ARG A 35 9.59 -12.71 -16.00
CA ARG A 35 8.73 -12.33 -17.13
C ARG A 35 9.21 -11.04 -17.80
N ALA A 36 9.33 -11.04 -19.12
CA ALA A 36 9.78 -9.89 -19.90
C ALA A 36 8.83 -8.66 -19.80
N ASN A 37 7.55 -8.89 -19.47
CA ASN A 37 6.54 -7.85 -19.31
C ASN A 37 6.40 -7.35 -17.87
N LEU A 38 7.24 -7.82 -16.94
CA LEU A 38 7.26 -7.37 -15.55
C LEU A 38 8.57 -6.62 -15.25
N LYS A 39 8.47 -5.39 -14.76
CA LYS A 39 9.61 -4.65 -14.25
C LYS A 39 9.36 -4.31 -12.78
N ILE A 40 10.24 -4.76 -11.90
CA ILE A 40 10.22 -4.45 -10.48
C ILE A 40 11.34 -3.43 -10.22
N ILE A 41 10.98 -2.29 -9.65
CA ILE A 41 11.92 -1.22 -9.32
C ILE A 41 11.96 -1.10 -7.80
N THR A 42 13.08 -1.48 -7.21
CA THR A 42 13.35 -1.37 -5.77
C THR A 42 14.12 -0.09 -5.44
N ASP A 43 14.26 0.22 -4.15
CA ASP A 43 14.99 1.39 -3.65
C ASP A 43 14.48 2.70 -4.28
N SER A 44 13.19 2.77 -4.52
CA SER A 44 12.52 3.86 -5.20
C SER A 44 11.21 4.20 -4.52
N THR A 45 10.94 5.49 -4.42
CA THR A 45 9.73 6.03 -3.79
C THR A 45 8.92 6.80 -4.81
N ALA A 46 7.65 6.48 -4.97
CA ALA A 46 6.72 7.29 -5.74
C ALA A 46 6.42 8.59 -4.98
N THR A 47 6.74 9.72 -5.59
CA THR A 47 6.55 11.05 -4.99
C THR A 47 5.27 11.70 -5.43
N HIS A 48 4.93 11.59 -6.71
CA HIS A 48 3.74 12.18 -7.30
C HIS A 48 3.14 11.27 -8.37
N ILE A 49 1.83 11.35 -8.52
CA ILE A 49 1.11 10.88 -9.70
C ILE A 49 1.00 12.06 -10.65
N LEU A 50 1.27 11.84 -11.91
CA LEU A 50 1.22 12.84 -12.97
C LEU A 50 -0.14 12.81 -13.66
N PHE A 51 -0.67 13.99 -13.98
CA PHE A 51 -1.98 14.14 -14.57
C PHE A 51 -1.93 14.98 -15.88
N ASP A 52 -2.79 14.63 -16.81
CA ASP A 52 -3.22 15.48 -17.92
C ASP A 52 -4.71 15.79 -17.68
N GLY A 53 -4.98 17.03 -17.26
CA GLY A 53 -6.27 17.39 -16.71
C GLY A 53 -6.59 16.55 -15.45
N ILE A 54 -7.60 15.69 -15.52
CA ILE A 54 -8.00 14.77 -14.45
C ILE A 54 -7.56 13.33 -14.69
N ARG A 55 -6.89 13.06 -15.82
CA ARG A 55 -6.44 11.73 -16.19
C ARG A 55 -5.03 11.47 -15.66
N ALA A 56 -4.86 10.42 -14.88
CA ALA A 56 -3.54 9.97 -14.49
C ALA A 56 -2.78 9.39 -15.69
N ILE A 57 -1.56 9.88 -15.92
CA ILE A 57 -0.72 9.53 -17.09
C ILE A 57 0.62 8.92 -16.71
N GLY A 58 0.99 8.95 -15.43
CA GLY A 58 2.29 8.45 -14.98
C GLY A 58 2.55 8.74 -13.52
N ALA A 59 3.76 8.44 -13.09
CA ALA A 59 4.25 8.72 -11.75
C ALA A 59 5.71 9.17 -11.78
N GLU A 60 6.06 10.07 -10.86
CA GLU A 60 7.44 10.40 -10.54
C GLU A 60 7.95 9.46 -9.45
N ILE A 61 9.14 8.94 -9.65
CA ILE A 61 9.85 8.17 -8.65
C ILE A 61 11.21 8.77 -8.33
N THR A 62 11.58 8.74 -7.06
CA THR A 62 12.90 9.13 -6.54
C THR A 62 13.60 7.93 -5.90
N GLY A 63 14.86 8.08 -5.55
CA GLY A 63 15.67 7.03 -4.95
C GLY A 63 16.91 6.74 -5.79
N LYS A 64 17.29 5.47 -5.88
CA LYS A 64 18.52 5.06 -6.57
C LYS A 64 18.52 5.42 -8.07
N ASN A 65 17.36 5.33 -8.71
CA ASN A 65 17.17 5.64 -10.14
C ASN A 65 15.97 6.57 -10.33
N PRO A 66 16.12 7.89 -10.10
CA PRO A 66 15.03 8.84 -10.28
C PRO A 66 14.57 8.88 -11.72
N GLN A 67 13.27 8.77 -11.95
CA GLN A 67 12.69 8.81 -13.29
C GLN A 67 11.19 9.09 -13.28
N THR A 68 10.67 9.48 -14.42
CA THR A 68 9.24 9.51 -14.69
C THR A 68 8.82 8.24 -15.41
N ILE A 69 7.76 7.60 -14.92
CA ILE A 69 7.17 6.41 -15.54
C ILE A 69 5.82 6.78 -16.08
N ASN A 70 5.66 6.69 -17.42
CA ASN A 70 4.36 6.87 -18.07
C ASN A 70 3.55 5.58 -18.00
N ALA A 71 2.26 5.70 -17.72
CA ALA A 71 1.35 4.56 -17.61
C ALA A 71 -0.06 4.95 -18.04
N ARG A 72 -0.80 3.99 -18.56
CA ARG A 72 -2.22 4.14 -18.91
C ARG A 72 -3.14 3.95 -17.69
N GLU A 73 -2.65 3.23 -16.71
CA GLU A 73 -3.35 2.93 -15.45
C GLU A 73 -2.34 2.92 -14.30
N ILE A 74 -2.75 3.43 -13.15
CA ILE A 74 -1.92 3.51 -11.96
C ILE A 74 -2.69 2.91 -10.79
N ILE A 75 -2.10 1.92 -10.15
CA ILE A 75 -2.65 1.28 -8.95
C ILE A 75 -1.83 1.74 -7.75
N VAL A 76 -2.46 2.44 -6.82
CA VAL A 76 -1.83 2.90 -5.59
C VAL A 76 -2.03 1.86 -4.49
N ALA A 77 -0.96 1.20 -4.09
CA ALA A 77 -0.96 0.13 -3.11
C ALA A 77 0.15 0.30 -2.06
N SER A 78 0.36 1.54 -1.59
CA SER A 78 1.45 1.90 -0.67
C SER A 78 1.07 1.79 0.82
N GLY A 79 -0.02 1.11 1.12
CA GLY A 79 -0.53 0.91 2.48
C GLY A 79 -1.36 2.08 3.02
N ALA A 80 -1.89 1.91 4.22
CA ALA A 80 -2.88 2.80 4.82
C ALA A 80 -2.39 4.25 5.05
N ILE A 81 -1.09 4.42 5.23
CA ILE A 81 -0.46 5.74 5.48
C ILE A 81 0.05 6.36 4.17
N HIS A 82 0.79 5.60 3.38
CA HIS A 82 1.49 6.17 2.23
C HIS A 82 0.60 6.30 0.98
N SER A 83 -0.44 5.48 0.81
CA SER A 83 -1.39 5.64 -0.29
C SER A 83 -2.13 6.98 -0.24
N PRO A 84 -2.80 7.34 0.87
CA PRO A 84 -3.40 8.67 0.98
C PRO A 84 -2.37 9.80 0.92
N ALA A 85 -1.19 9.64 1.50
CA ALA A 85 -0.14 10.64 1.43
C ALA A 85 0.34 10.92 -0.01
N LEU A 86 0.46 9.88 -0.84
CA LEU A 86 0.77 10.01 -2.26
C LEU A 86 -0.33 10.75 -3.00
N LEU A 87 -1.59 10.41 -2.77
CA LEU A 87 -2.74 11.05 -3.39
C LEU A 87 -2.82 12.54 -3.01
N LEU A 88 -2.66 12.87 -1.73
CA LEU A 88 -2.67 14.26 -1.24
C LEU A 88 -1.57 15.09 -1.91
N ARG A 89 -0.33 14.60 -1.94
CA ARG A 89 0.77 15.29 -2.64
C ARG A 89 0.50 15.48 -4.13
N SER A 90 -0.26 14.58 -4.72
CA SER A 90 -0.61 14.61 -6.15
C SER A 90 -1.86 15.45 -6.45
N GLY A 91 -2.41 16.18 -5.48
CA GLY A 91 -3.55 17.07 -5.69
C GLY A 91 -4.92 16.40 -5.58
N ILE A 92 -4.99 15.17 -5.02
CA ILE A 92 -6.25 14.46 -4.80
C ILE A 92 -6.53 14.37 -3.30
N GLY A 93 -7.52 15.11 -2.82
CA GLY A 93 -7.83 15.18 -1.39
C GLY A 93 -8.84 16.26 -1.04
N PRO A 94 -8.96 16.65 0.26
CA PRO A 94 -9.79 17.75 0.68
C PRO A 94 -9.34 19.06 0.03
N GLY A 95 -10.09 19.57 -0.95
CA GLY A 95 -9.66 20.67 -1.81
C GLY A 95 -9.24 21.94 -1.07
N ALA A 96 -9.98 22.34 -0.03
CA ALA A 96 -9.65 23.52 0.77
C ALA A 96 -8.32 23.35 1.53
N GLU A 97 -8.05 22.17 2.06
CA GLU A 97 -6.80 21.87 2.79
C GLU A 97 -5.61 21.84 1.84
N LEU A 98 -5.78 21.22 0.65
CA LEU A 98 -4.74 21.20 -0.37
C LEU A 98 -4.40 22.61 -0.87
N ALA A 99 -5.42 23.41 -1.14
CA ALA A 99 -5.24 24.81 -1.56
C ALA A 99 -4.51 25.65 -0.48
N ALA A 100 -4.84 25.46 0.80
CA ALA A 100 -4.16 26.14 1.91
C ALA A 100 -2.67 25.76 2.03
N LEU A 101 -2.29 24.56 1.55
CA LEU A 101 -0.91 24.09 1.48
C LEU A 101 -0.21 24.46 0.15
N GLY A 102 -0.89 25.21 -0.74
CA GLY A 102 -0.34 25.56 -2.07
C GLY A 102 -0.28 24.39 -3.05
N ILE A 103 -0.98 23.29 -2.77
CA ILE A 103 -1.02 22.12 -3.66
C ILE A 103 -2.15 22.30 -4.68
N PRO A 104 -1.85 22.27 -5.99
CA PRO A 104 -2.87 22.34 -7.02
C PRO A 104 -3.91 21.23 -6.88
N VAL A 105 -5.19 21.59 -6.85
CA VAL A 105 -6.28 20.63 -6.66
C VAL A 105 -6.67 20.01 -8.00
N ILE A 106 -6.33 18.74 -8.19
CA ILE A 106 -6.72 17.93 -9.35
C ILE A 106 -8.14 17.39 -9.16
N ALA A 107 -8.41 16.82 -7.97
CA ALA A 107 -9.73 16.34 -7.63
C ALA A 107 -10.01 16.50 -6.13
N SER A 108 -11.12 17.17 -5.81
CA SER A 108 -11.55 17.29 -4.41
C SER A 108 -12.22 15.99 -3.93
N ARG A 109 -11.62 15.37 -2.91
CA ARG A 109 -12.06 14.12 -2.29
C ARG A 109 -11.88 14.20 -0.78
N ALA A 110 -12.94 14.54 -0.06
CA ALA A 110 -12.89 14.81 1.37
C ALA A 110 -12.48 13.60 2.24
N GLY A 111 -12.68 12.37 1.77
CA GLY A 111 -12.37 11.15 2.52
C GLY A 111 -10.89 10.73 2.49
N ILE A 112 -10.08 11.30 1.58
CA ILE A 112 -8.68 10.91 1.48
C ILE A 112 -7.89 11.42 2.71
N GLY A 113 -7.14 10.51 3.35
CA GLY A 113 -6.40 10.79 4.58
C GLY A 113 -7.25 10.85 5.85
N ARG A 114 -8.53 10.45 5.77
CA ARG A 114 -9.45 10.42 6.91
C ARG A 114 -9.72 8.97 7.36
N ASN A 115 -10.27 8.86 8.57
CA ASN A 115 -10.78 7.59 9.13
C ASN A 115 -9.74 6.48 9.17
N LEU A 116 -8.47 6.80 9.43
CA LEU A 116 -7.47 5.78 9.72
C LEU A 116 -7.89 5.01 10.97
N MET A 117 -8.02 3.70 10.84
CA MET A 117 -8.35 2.80 11.95
C MET A 117 -7.28 1.74 12.10
N GLU A 118 -7.02 1.36 13.34
CA GLU A 118 -6.10 0.26 13.67
C GLU A 118 -6.87 -0.81 14.44
N HIS A 119 -6.41 -2.05 14.36
CA HIS A 119 -6.96 -3.17 15.13
C HIS A 119 -6.35 -3.16 16.54
N PRO A 120 -7.08 -2.75 17.59
CA PRO A 120 -6.57 -2.90 18.93
C PRO A 120 -6.49 -4.39 19.28
N SER A 121 -5.29 -4.88 19.59
CA SER A 121 -5.07 -6.26 20.00
C SER A 121 -4.54 -6.29 21.42
N ILE A 122 -5.19 -7.09 22.27
CA ILE A 122 -4.71 -7.42 23.61
C ILE A 122 -4.36 -8.90 23.61
N ALA A 123 -3.11 -9.23 23.91
CA ALA A 123 -2.69 -10.61 24.07
C ALA A 123 -2.71 -11.01 25.55
N VAL A 124 -3.38 -12.11 25.85
CA VAL A 124 -3.29 -12.80 27.14
C VAL A 124 -2.54 -14.10 26.89
N ALA A 125 -1.40 -14.28 27.56
CA ALA A 125 -0.57 -15.47 27.41
C ALA A 125 -0.51 -16.25 28.73
N ALA A 126 -0.61 -17.57 28.64
CA ALA A 126 -0.38 -18.49 29.74
C ALA A 126 0.74 -19.47 29.35
N TYR A 127 1.69 -19.67 30.25
CA TYR A 127 2.71 -20.70 30.09
C TYR A 127 2.19 -22.01 30.64
N LEU A 128 2.13 -23.03 29.81
CA LEU A 128 1.80 -24.37 30.21
C LEU A 128 3.10 -25.17 30.33
N PRO A 129 3.26 -25.98 31.41
CA PRO A 129 4.39 -26.88 31.50
C PRO A 129 4.34 -27.89 30.34
N THR A 130 5.46 -28.02 29.65
CA THR A 130 5.64 -29.08 28.66
C THR A 130 5.99 -30.35 29.38
N SER A 131 5.08 -31.32 29.41
CA SER A 131 5.32 -32.68 29.92
C SER A 131 6.20 -33.46 28.97
#